data_3c1a1c03d8534a20d6f6446358e9d4a1
#
_entry.id   3c1a1c03d8534a20d6f6446358e9d4a1
#
_cell.length_a   1.000
_cell.length_b   1.000
_cell.length_c   1.000
_cell.angle_alpha   90.00
_cell.angle_beta   90.00
_cell.angle_gamma   90.00
#
_symmetry.space_group_name_H-M   'P 1'
#
loop_
_entity.id
_entity.type
_entity.pdbx_description
1 polymer ?
#
loop_
_entity_poly.entity_id
_entity_poly.type
_entity_poly.pdbx_seq_one_letter_code
_entity_poly.pdbx_strand_id
1 'polypeptide(L)'
;MPKSEKIALVTGANKGIGFEVARQLAAKGFRVFVGARNEKAGRAAAQKIGPAATFLKIDVSDPASIREAAAELAKMVDHLDVLVNNAGVIVDGDDAILKATPDQFETTMRTNTLGPLMVAQAFQPMLAKSSASRIVNVSSSGGQLHDGADGWSPVYCISKTALNGVTSQLAAALPKFAVNSVCPGWVRTDMGGANATRSVEQGADGIVWLAAEAPQNLTGKFLQDCKVIPW
;
A
#
# COMPACT_ATOMS: atom_id res chain seq x y z
N MET A 1 -21.03 -13.75 20.22
CA MET A 1 -21.21 -13.65 18.77
C MET A 1 -19.88 -14.07 18.12
N PRO A 2 -19.86 -14.91 17.08
CA PRO A 2 -18.61 -15.19 16.39
C PRO A 2 -18.03 -13.85 15.90
N LYS A 3 -16.70 -13.64 16.09
CA LYS A 3 -16.00 -12.49 15.51
C LYS A 3 -16.22 -12.52 14.01
N SER A 4 -16.73 -11.44 13.42
CA SER A 4 -16.80 -11.34 11.96
C SER A 4 -15.38 -11.50 11.38
N GLU A 5 -15.27 -12.25 10.30
CA GLU A 5 -14.01 -12.45 9.59
C GLU A 5 -13.44 -11.08 9.19
N LYS A 6 -12.18 -10.81 9.53
CA LYS A 6 -11.51 -9.58 9.12
C LYS A 6 -10.97 -9.72 7.70
N ILE A 7 -11.20 -8.72 6.87
CA ILE A 7 -10.86 -8.77 5.43
C ILE A 7 -9.86 -7.68 5.07
N ALA A 8 -8.78 -8.07 4.40
CA ALA A 8 -7.74 -7.15 3.95
C ALA A 8 -7.49 -7.29 2.44
N LEU A 9 -7.26 -6.17 1.76
CA LEU A 9 -6.72 -6.10 0.41
C LEU A 9 -5.31 -5.48 0.45
N VAL A 10 -4.34 -6.17 -0.14
CA VAL A 10 -2.96 -5.68 -0.28
C VAL A 10 -2.62 -5.58 -1.76
N THR A 11 -2.35 -4.37 -2.28
CA THR A 11 -1.94 -4.18 -3.68
C THR A 11 -0.45 -4.45 -3.86
N GLY A 12 -0.05 -4.97 -5.04
CA GLY A 12 1.33 -5.36 -5.31
C GLY A 12 1.84 -6.51 -4.43
N ALA A 13 0.93 -7.41 -4.03
CA ALA A 13 1.20 -8.46 -3.05
C ALA A 13 1.74 -9.78 -3.64
N ASN A 14 2.17 -9.78 -4.90
CA ASN A 14 2.73 -10.97 -5.54
C ASN A 14 4.20 -11.25 -5.18
N LYS A 15 4.90 -10.30 -4.57
CA LYS A 15 6.31 -10.41 -4.14
C LYS A 15 6.67 -9.35 -3.09
N GLY A 16 7.88 -9.46 -2.53
CA GLY A 16 8.49 -8.44 -1.67
C GLY A 16 7.64 -8.10 -0.43
N ILE A 17 7.63 -6.82 -0.07
CA ILE A 17 6.93 -6.33 1.12
C ILE A 17 5.44 -6.65 1.07
N GLY A 18 4.78 -6.43 -0.07
CA GLY A 18 3.33 -6.70 -0.19
C GLY A 18 2.97 -8.17 0.04
N PHE A 19 3.79 -9.10 -0.47
CA PHE A 19 3.60 -10.53 -0.19
C PHE A 19 3.74 -10.84 1.31
N GLU A 20 4.76 -10.28 1.94
CA GLU A 20 5.01 -10.51 3.35
C GLU A 20 3.92 -9.91 4.24
N VAL A 21 3.44 -8.70 3.92
CA VAL A 21 2.28 -8.08 4.59
C VAL A 21 1.05 -8.97 4.46
N ALA A 22 0.77 -9.48 3.27
CA ALA A 22 -0.36 -10.39 3.04
C ALA A 22 -0.22 -11.69 3.85
N ARG A 23 0.99 -12.27 3.90
CA ARG A 23 1.30 -13.47 4.67
C ARG A 23 1.12 -13.25 6.18
N GLN A 24 1.63 -12.14 6.72
CA GLN A 24 1.50 -11.84 8.15
C GLN A 24 0.06 -11.52 8.55
N LEU A 25 -0.71 -10.80 7.69
CA LEU A 25 -2.13 -10.56 7.95
C LEU A 25 -2.94 -11.87 7.93
N ALA A 26 -2.65 -12.78 7.00
CA ALA A 26 -3.27 -14.11 6.99
C ALA A 26 -2.96 -14.90 8.28
N ALA A 27 -1.71 -14.86 8.75
CA ALA A 27 -1.32 -15.49 10.03
C ALA A 27 -2.01 -14.85 11.25
N LYS A 28 -2.45 -13.59 11.16
CA LYS A 28 -3.26 -12.89 12.18
C LYS A 28 -4.78 -13.14 12.05
N GLY A 29 -5.18 -14.06 11.16
CA GLY A 29 -6.58 -14.46 10.99
C GLY A 29 -7.40 -13.56 10.07
N PHE A 30 -6.76 -12.76 9.21
CA PHE A 30 -7.45 -12.06 8.15
C PHE A 30 -7.67 -12.97 6.94
N ARG A 31 -8.81 -12.83 6.29
CA ARG A 31 -8.95 -13.22 4.89
C ARG A 31 -8.29 -12.16 4.04
N VAL A 32 -7.30 -12.54 3.22
CA VAL A 32 -6.45 -11.59 2.50
C VAL A 32 -6.65 -11.71 1.00
N PHE A 33 -6.92 -10.59 0.35
CA PHE A 33 -6.91 -10.49 -1.10
C PHE A 33 -5.54 -10.02 -1.58
N VAL A 34 -4.87 -10.89 -2.32
CA VAL A 34 -3.55 -10.67 -2.93
C VAL A 34 -3.77 -9.93 -4.24
N GLY A 35 -3.68 -8.59 -4.20
CA GLY A 35 -3.85 -7.74 -5.36
C GLY A 35 -2.59 -7.71 -6.23
N ALA A 36 -2.69 -8.10 -7.50
CA ALA A 36 -1.59 -8.03 -8.45
C ALA A 36 -2.07 -7.92 -9.91
N ARG A 37 -1.28 -7.25 -10.77
CA ARG A 37 -1.59 -7.13 -12.21
C ARG A 37 -1.27 -8.41 -12.99
N ASN A 38 -0.22 -9.13 -12.58
CA ASN A 38 0.16 -10.40 -13.19
C ASN A 38 -0.59 -11.55 -12.51
N GLU A 39 -1.52 -12.17 -13.22
CA GLU A 39 -2.38 -13.23 -12.69
C GLU A 39 -1.57 -14.46 -12.23
N LYS A 40 -0.62 -14.93 -13.04
CA LYS A 40 0.21 -16.10 -12.71
C LYS A 40 0.98 -15.90 -11.40
N ALA A 41 1.64 -14.74 -11.27
CA ALA A 41 2.40 -14.39 -10.07
C ALA A 41 1.50 -14.18 -8.85
N GLY A 42 0.34 -13.54 -9.02
CA GLY A 42 -0.62 -13.30 -7.95
C GLY A 42 -1.25 -14.59 -7.42
N ARG A 43 -1.66 -15.51 -8.30
CA ARG A 43 -2.18 -16.83 -7.92
C ARG A 43 -1.14 -17.67 -7.19
N ALA A 44 0.10 -17.67 -7.69
CA ALA A 44 1.21 -18.38 -7.03
C ALA A 44 1.50 -17.81 -5.63
N ALA A 45 1.42 -16.48 -5.46
CA ALA A 45 1.58 -15.84 -4.16
C ALA A 45 0.43 -16.21 -3.20
N ALA A 46 -0.82 -16.14 -3.63
CA ALA A 46 -1.96 -16.53 -2.82
C ALA A 46 -1.85 -18.02 -2.40
N GLN A 47 -1.48 -18.91 -3.32
CA GLN A 47 -1.27 -20.32 -3.01
C GLN A 47 -0.17 -20.55 -1.95
N LYS A 48 0.94 -19.80 -2.02
CA LYS A 48 2.03 -19.88 -1.02
C LYS A 48 1.60 -19.41 0.37
N ILE A 49 0.71 -18.42 0.45
CA ILE A 49 0.18 -17.92 1.73
C ILE A 49 -0.79 -18.95 2.33
N GLY A 50 -1.58 -19.63 1.49
CA GLY A 50 -2.49 -20.67 1.92
C GLY A 50 -3.96 -20.29 1.86
N PRO A 51 -4.85 -21.04 2.53
CA PRO A 51 -6.31 -20.96 2.32
C PRO A 51 -6.94 -19.62 2.73
N ALA A 52 -6.27 -18.83 3.57
CA ALA A 52 -6.72 -17.49 3.95
C ALA A 52 -6.48 -16.43 2.88
N ALA A 53 -5.78 -16.76 1.79
CA ALA A 53 -5.44 -15.81 0.73
C ALA A 53 -6.14 -16.13 -0.59
N THR A 54 -6.67 -15.09 -1.23
CA THR A 54 -7.33 -15.17 -2.54
C THR A 54 -6.69 -14.15 -3.48
N PHE A 55 -6.38 -14.55 -4.71
CA PHE A 55 -5.89 -13.62 -5.73
C PHE A 55 -7.02 -12.70 -6.19
N LEU A 56 -6.70 -11.41 -6.32
CA LEU A 56 -7.54 -10.40 -6.96
C LEU A 56 -6.73 -9.68 -8.05
N LYS A 57 -7.20 -9.75 -9.31
CA LYS A 57 -6.55 -9.04 -10.41
C LYS A 57 -6.78 -7.55 -10.26
N ILE A 58 -5.69 -6.77 -10.16
CA ILE A 58 -5.74 -5.31 -10.09
C ILE A 58 -4.45 -4.71 -10.61
N ASP A 59 -4.55 -3.81 -11.59
CA ASP A 59 -3.51 -2.88 -11.98
C ASP A 59 -3.86 -1.49 -11.44
N VAL A 60 -3.09 -1.01 -10.49
CA VAL A 60 -3.34 0.28 -9.82
C VAL A 60 -3.10 1.48 -10.72
N SER A 61 -2.45 1.30 -11.87
CA SER A 61 -2.24 2.34 -12.87
C SER A 61 -3.38 2.43 -13.89
N ASP A 62 -4.32 1.48 -13.89
CA ASP A 62 -5.46 1.42 -14.80
C ASP A 62 -6.81 1.60 -14.06
N PRO A 63 -7.50 2.72 -14.30
CA PRO A 63 -8.81 2.98 -13.69
C PRO A 63 -9.87 1.93 -14.00
N ALA A 64 -9.82 1.29 -15.16
CA ALA A 64 -10.78 0.24 -15.53
C ALA A 64 -10.53 -1.01 -14.68
N SER A 65 -9.27 -1.44 -14.58
CA SER A 65 -8.85 -2.56 -13.73
C SER A 65 -9.20 -2.37 -12.26
N ILE A 66 -9.06 -1.14 -11.74
CA ILE A 66 -9.45 -0.83 -10.35
C ILE A 66 -10.96 -1.01 -10.13
N ARG A 67 -11.78 -0.50 -11.06
CA ARG A 67 -13.25 -0.65 -10.97
C ARG A 67 -13.68 -2.11 -11.06
N GLU A 68 -13.11 -2.87 -11.98
CA GLU A 68 -13.34 -4.31 -12.14
C GLU A 68 -12.97 -5.07 -10.87
N ALA A 69 -11.81 -4.77 -10.29
CA ALA A 69 -11.36 -5.38 -9.03
C ALA A 69 -12.32 -5.10 -7.87
N ALA A 70 -12.81 -3.85 -7.75
CA ALA A 70 -13.78 -3.50 -6.71
C ALA A 70 -15.12 -4.23 -6.90
N ALA A 71 -15.61 -4.32 -8.15
CA ALA A 71 -16.81 -5.05 -8.47
C ALA A 71 -16.66 -6.57 -8.21
N GLU A 72 -15.51 -7.13 -8.51
CA GLU A 72 -15.23 -8.55 -8.26
C GLU A 72 -15.13 -8.85 -6.76
N LEU A 73 -14.44 -8.00 -5.99
CA LEU A 73 -14.34 -8.16 -4.53
C LEU A 73 -15.72 -8.10 -3.87
N ALA A 74 -16.60 -7.20 -4.33
CA ALA A 74 -17.95 -7.04 -3.79
C ALA A 74 -18.87 -8.26 -4.02
N LYS A 75 -18.52 -9.15 -4.96
CA LYS A 75 -19.24 -10.44 -5.14
C LYS A 75 -18.77 -11.50 -4.14
N MET A 76 -17.57 -11.35 -3.57
CA MET A 76 -16.94 -12.35 -2.72
C MET A 76 -17.08 -12.06 -1.23
N VAL A 77 -17.23 -10.77 -0.86
CA VAL A 77 -17.32 -10.31 0.53
C VAL A 77 -18.19 -9.06 0.67
N ASP A 78 -18.82 -8.87 1.83
CA ASP A 78 -19.74 -7.76 2.09
C ASP A 78 -19.03 -6.46 2.47
N HIS A 79 -17.86 -6.53 3.05
CA HIS A 79 -17.09 -5.40 3.57
C HIS A 79 -15.59 -5.58 3.34
N LEU A 80 -14.83 -4.54 3.61
CA LEU A 80 -13.37 -4.55 3.66
C LEU A 80 -12.93 -3.80 4.93
N ASP A 81 -12.08 -4.41 5.76
CA ASP A 81 -11.56 -3.76 6.97
C ASP A 81 -10.28 -3.00 6.69
N VAL A 82 -9.41 -3.53 5.85
CA VAL A 82 -8.07 -3.00 5.61
C VAL A 82 -7.75 -2.93 4.13
N LEU A 83 -7.34 -1.76 3.69
CA LEU A 83 -6.70 -1.53 2.40
C LEU A 83 -5.24 -1.16 2.62
N VAL A 84 -4.32 -1.95 2.05
CA VAL A 84 -2.89 -1.63 2.01
C VAL A 84 -2.51 -1.28 0.56
N ASN A 85 -2.28 0.00 0.30
CA ASN A 85 -1.72 0.50 -0.96
C ASN A 85 -0.19 0.34 -0.92
N ASN A 86 0.28 -0.84 -1.35
CA ASN A 86 1.71 -1.17 -1.37
C ASN A 86 2.29 -1.15 -2.78
N ALA A 87 1.49 -1.34 -3.83
CA ALA A 87 1.97 -1.29 -5.21
C ALA A 87 2.70 0.03 -5.50
N GLY A 88 3.90 -0.06 -6.08
CA GLY A 88 4.70 1.10 -6.45
C GLY A 88 5.82 0.72 -7.41
N VAL A 89 6.38 1.73 -8.05
CA VAL A 89 7.48 1.61 -9.02
C VAL A 89 8.54 2.68 -8.78
N ILE A 90 9.78 2.35 -9.11
CA ILE A 90 10.85 3.28 -9.48
C ILE A 90 11.11 3.02 -10.95
N VAL A 91 11.02 4.04 -11.79
CA VAL A 91 11.25 3.90 -13.23
C VAL A 91 12.74 4.00 -13.49
N ASP A 92 13.25 3.18 -14.41
CA ASP A 92 14.66 3.18 -14.78
C ASP A 92 15.12 4.58 -15.25
N GLY A 93 16.33 4.97 -14.85
CA GLY A 93 16.90 6.26 -15.21
C GLY A 93 16.37 7.45 -14.38
N ASP A 94 15.69 7.22 -13.26
CA ASP A 94 15.30 8.26 -12.29
C ASP A 94 16.49 8.67 -11.41
N ASP A 95 17.57 9.16 -12.07
CA ASP A 95 18.85 9.45 -11.41
C ASP A 95 19.07 10.94 -11.11
N ALA A 96 18.41 11.84 -11.86
CA ALA A 96 18.60 13.27 -11.72
C ALA A 96 17.35 14.06 -12.14
N ILE A 97 16.90 14.98 -11.28
CA ILE A 97 15.67 15.76 -11.52
C ILE A 97 15.72 16.59 -12.81
N LEU A 98 16.86 17.16 -13.18
CA LEU A 98 17.02 17.95 -14.39
C LEU A 98 17.03 17.10 -15.69
N LYS A 99 17.04 15.78 -15.57
CA LYS A 99 16.97 14.85 -16.69
C LYS A 99 15.68 14.03 -16.72
N ALA A 100 14.81 14.24 -15.75
CA ALA A 100 13.54 13.54 -15.67
C ALA A 100 12.68 13.81 -16.91
N THR A 101 12.16 12.73 -17.50
CA THR A 101 11.29 12.83 -18.67
C THR A 101 9.82 12.88 -18.27
N PRO A 102 8.92 13.45 -19.12
CA PRO A 102 7.49 13.40 -18.90
C PRO A 102 6.98 11.96 -18.66
N ASP A 103 7.42 10.99 -19.45
CA ASP A 103 7.00 9.59 -19.33
C ASP A 103 7.39 8.97 -17.97
N GLN A 104 8.61 9.24 -17.48
CA GLN A 104 9.03 8.81 -16.15
C GLN A 104 8.15 9.42 -15.07
N PHE A 105 7.89 10.73 -15.18
CA PHE A 105 7.06 11.45 -14.23
C PHE A 105 5.62 10.94 -14.24
N GLU A 106 4.99 10.83 -15.39
CA GLU A 106 3.61 10.37 -15.53
C GLU A 106 3.45 8.92 -15.06
N THR A 107 4.33 8.01 -15.46
CA THR A 107 4.29 6.60 -15.06
C THR A 107 4.42 6.44 -13.56
N THR A 108 5.37 7.16 -12.95
CA THR A 108 5.63 7.10 -11.51
C THR A 108 4.44 7.69 -10.72
N MET A 109 3.98 8.88 -11.09
CA MET A 109 2.85 9.54 -10.43
C MET A 109 1.55 8.74 -10.58
N ARG A 110 1.31 8.18 -11.75
CA ARG A 110 0.14 7.35 -12.05
C ARG A 110 0.09 6.14 -11.12
N THR A 111 1.21 5.45 -10.94
CA THR A 111 1.27 4.24 -10.12
C THR A 111 1.34 4.55 -8.62
N ASN A 112 2.24 5.48 -8.23
CA ASN A 112 2.59 5.66 -6.81
C ASN A 112 1.66 6.62 -6.07
N THR A 113 0.95 7.50 -6.78
CA THR A 113 0.14 8.57 -6.18
C THR A 113 -1.33 8.47 -6.60
N LEU A 114 -1.61 8.56 -7.90
CA LEU A 114 -2.98 8.50 -8.42
C LEU A 114 -3.60 7.11 -8.17
N GLY A 115 -2.85 6.04 -8.36
CA GLY A 115 -3.30 4.67 -8.12
C GLY A 115 -3.86 4.47 -6.71
N PRO A 116 -3.09 4.73 -5.63
CA PRO A 116 -3.58 4.66 -4.25
C PRO A 116 -4.85 5.48 -3.99
N LEU A 117 -4.95 6.70 -4.55
CA LEU A 117 -6.16 7.52 -4.44
C LEU A 117 -7.36 6.84 -5.10
N MET A 118 -7.22 6.39 -6.35
CA MET A 118 -8.30 5.74 -7.08
C MET A 118 -8.71 4.40 -6.47
N VAL A 119 -7.75 3.63 -5.96
CA VAL A 119 -8.04 2.39 -5.22
C VAL A 119 -8.82 2.72 -3.94
N ALA A 120 -8.39 3.72 -3.15
CA ALA A 120 -9.12 4.14 -1.96
C ALA A 120 -10.55 4.56 -2.30
N GLN A 121 -10.76 5.34 -3.37
CA GLN A 121 -12.10 5.76 -3.83
C GLN A 121 -12.98 4.57 -4.24
N ALA A 122 -12.44 3.64 -5.02
CA ALA A 122 -13.20 2.48 -5.53
C ALA A 122 -13.62 1.52 -4.40
N PHE A 123 -12.78 1.33 -3.39
CA PHE A 123 -13.04 0.42 -2.27
C PHE A 123 -13.68 1.11 -1.05
N GLN A 124 -13.78 2.45 -1.03
CA GLN A 124 -14.39 3.21 0.05
C GLN A 124 -15.79 2.72 0.46
N PRO A 125 -16.72 2.37 -0.48
CA PRO A 125 -18.03 1.87 -0.10
C PRO A 125 -18.00 0.56 0.70
N MET A 126 -17.01 -0.30 0.45
CA MET A 126 -16.81 -1.54 1.20
C MET A 126 -16.12 -1.29 2.54
N LEU A 127 -15.12 -0.40 2.55
CA LEU A 127 -14.46 0.06 3.79
C LEU A 127 -15.47 0.71 4.73
N ALA A 128 -16.40 1.50 4.24
CA ALA A 128 -17.41 2.18 5.07
C ALA A 128 -18.37 1.23 5.81
N LYS A 129 -18.41 -0.04 5.43
CA LYS A 129 -19.21 -1.07 6.12
C LYS A 129 -18.47 -1.69 7.31
N SER A 130 -17.16 -1.50 7.42
CA SER A 130 -16.38 -1.94 8.57
C SER A 130 -16.54 -0.97 9.74
N SER A 131 -16.55 -1.51 10.97
CA SER A 131 -16.52 -0.71 12.20
C SER A 131 -15.13 -0.15 12.54
N ALA A 132 -14.08 -0.61 11.86
CA ALA A 132 -12.69 -0.26 12.13
C ALA A 132 -11.85 -0.16 10.85
N SER A 133 -12.35 0.60 9.88
CA SER A 133 -11.73 0.76 8.55
C SER A 133 -10.33 1.37 8.62
N ARG A 134 -9.39 0.78 7.87
CA ARG A 134 -8.00 1.23 7.80
C ARG A 134 -7.53 1.35 6.36
N ILE A 135 -6.82 2.43 6.06
CA ILE A 135 -6.08 2.61 4.81
C ILE A 135 -4.61 2.86 5.16
N VAL A 136 -3.74 2.01 4.68
CA VAL A 136 -2.29 2.10 4.89
C VAL A 136 -1.63 2.34 3.55
N ASN A 137 -1.05 3.52 3.36
CA ASN A 137 -0.30 3.89 2.16
C ASN A 137 1.19 3.67 2.40
N VAL A 138 1.80 2.75 1.64
CA VAL A 138 3.24 2.48 1.74
C VAL A 138 4.00 3.58 1.01
N SER A 139 4.55 4.49 1.81
CA SER A 139 5.35 5.62 1.37
C SER A 139 6.85 5.32 1.48
N SER A 140 7.66 6.33 1.71
CA SER A 140 9.13 6.25 1.82
C SER A 140 9.65 7.45 2.60
N SER A 141 10.80 7.32 3.25
CA SER A 141 11.56 8.48 3.75
C SER A 141 11.93 9.47 2.65
N GLY A 142 12.10 9.00 1.40
CA GLY A 142 12.25 9.90 0.25
C GLY A 142 11.03 10.79 -0.02
N GLY A 143 9.88 10.54 0.60
CA GLY A 143 8.71 11.43 0.55
C GLY A 143 8.67 12.49 1.65
N GLN A 144 9.67 12.55 2.54
CA GLN A 144 9.79 13.60 3.55
C GLN A 144 10.36 14.88 2.94
N LEU A 145 9.89 16.03 3.44
CA LEU A 145 10.42 17.36 3.10
C LEU A 145 11.08 18.06 4.28
N HIS A 146 10.96 17.49 5.48
CA HIS A 146 11.39 18.11 6.73
C HIS A 146 12.89 18.48 6.75
N ASP A 147 13.74 17.56 6.30
CA ASP A 147 15.19 17.76 6.29
C ASP A 147 15.73 18.07 4.87
N GLY A 148 14.85 18.36 3.92
CA GLY A 148 15.19 18.56 2.52
C GLY A 148 15.27 17.25 1.73
N ALA A 149 15.71 17.34 0.47
CA ALA A 149 15.86 16.20 -0.43
C ALA A 149 17.34 15.85 -0.62
N ASP A 150 17.66 14.55 -0.65
CA ASP A 150 19.01 14.04 -0.91
C ASP A 150 19.34 13.83 -2.40
N GLY A 151 18.34 14.03 -3.27
CA GLY A 151 18.47 13.91 -4.73
C GLY A 151 18.40 12.48 -5.27
N TRP A 152 18.20 11.48 -4.39
CA TRP A 152 18.04 10.09 -4.81
C TRP A 152 16.66 9.86 -5.45
N SER A 153 16.63 9.20 -6.62
CA SER A 153 15.39 8.85 -7.36
C SER A 153 14.32 9.97 -7.27
N PRO A 154 14.60 11.16 -7.83
CA PRO A 154 13.84 12.37 -7.52
C PRO A 154 12.37 12.29 -7.90
N VAL A 155 12.01 11.65 -9.02
CA VAL A 155 10.60 11.50 -9.44
C VAL A 155 9.86 10.55 -8.51
N TYR A 156 10.51 9.46 -8.08
CA TYR A 156 9.98 8.57 -7.07
C TYR A 156 9.74 9.31 -5.75
N CYS A 157 10.73 10.07 -5.27
CA CYS A 157 10.60 10.85 -4.03
C CYS A 157 9.43 11.85 -4.11
N ILE A 158 9.30 12.60 -5.21
CA ILE A 158 8.17 13.50 -5.47
C ILE A 158 6.84 12.72 -5.40
N SER A 159 6.77 11.54 -6.00
CA SER A 159 5.55 10.72 -5.96
C SER A 159 5.17 10.27 -4.54
N LYS A 160 6.16 10.01 -3.69
CA LYS A 160 5.92 9.62 -2.29
C LYS A 160 5.54 10.82 -1.42
N THR A 161 6.10 12.01 -1.69
CA THR A 161 5.62 13.26 -1.09
C THR A 161 4.16 13.52 -1.47
N ALA A 162 3.81 13.38 -2.74
CA ALA A 162 2.43 13.53 -3.21
C ALA A 162 1.49 12.47 -2.59
N LEU A 163 1.95 11.22 -2.40
CA LEU A 163 1.19 10.18 -1.70
C LEU A 163 0.95 10.53 -0.21
N ASN A 164 1.92 11.16 0.44
CA ASN A 164 1.76 11.68 1.80
C ASN A 164 0.67 12.77 1.83
N GLY A 165 0.63 13.65 0.84
CA GLY A 165 -0.45 14.62 0.66
C GLY A 165 -1.83 13.96 0.45
N VAL A 166 -1.91 12.92 -0.40
CA VAL A 166 -3.13 12.11 -0.58
C VAL A 166 -3.57 11.49 0.74
N THR A 167 -2.64 10.96 1.52
CA THR A 167 -2.94 10.36 2.83
C THR A 167 -3.58 11.37 3.79
N SER A 168 -3.00 12.57 3.88
CA SER A 168 -3.51 13.65 4.72
C SER A 168 -4.93 14.07 4.30
N GLN A 169 -5.18 14.23 2.98
CA GLN A 169 -6.49 14.60 2.47
C GLN A 169 -7.54 13.49 2.66
N LEU A 170 -7.17 12.23 2.47
CA LEU A 170 -8.06 11.09 2.73
C LEU A 170 -8.41 10.99 4.23
N ALA A 171 -7.45 11.22 5.13
CA ALA A 171 -7.71 11.22 6.57
C ALA A 171 -8.71 12.32 6.97
N ALA A 172 -8.59 13.52 6.38
CA ALA A 172 -9.53 14.62 6.62
C ALA A 172 -10.93 14.32 6.07
N ALA A 173 -11.01 13.70 4.88
CA ALA A 173 -12.27 13.36 4.22
C ALA A 173 -12.99 12.15 4.86
N LEU A 174 -12.26 11.28 5.56
CA LEU A 174 -12.74 10.02 6.12
C LEU A 174 -12.52 9.94 7.64
N PRO A 175 -13.17 10.80 8.46
CA PRO A 175 -12.85 10.97 9.87
C PRO A 175 -13.12 9.71 10.75
N LYS A 176 -13.84 8.73 10.20
CA LYS A 176 -14.08 7.43 10.86
C LYS A 176 -13.03 6.37 10.54
N PHE A 177 -12.14 6.63 9.57
CA PHE A 177 -11.12 5.70 9.12
C PHE A 177 -9.76 6.04 9.73
N ALA A 178 -8.96 5.01 10.00
CA ALA A 178 -7.54 5.20 10.28
C ALA A 178 -6.76 5.20 8.97
N VAL A 179 -6.37 6.38 8.50
CA VAL A 179 -5.66 6.56 7.22
C VAL A 179 -4.27 7.09 7.50
N ASN A 180 -3.24 6.30 7.19
CA ASN A 180 -1.85 6.66 7.49
C ASN A 180 -0.89 6.29 6.37
N SER A 181 0.21 7.04 6.26
CA SER A 181 1.39 6.67 5.48
C SER A 181 2.41 5.95 6.34
N VAL A 182 3.18 5.02 5.75
CA VAL A 182 4.26 4.32 6.44
C VAL A 182 5.49 4.19 5.55
N CYS A 183 6.67 4.49 6.12
CA CYS A 183 7.96 4.18 5.53
C CYS A 183 8.41 2.79 6.01
N PRO A 184 8.64 1.82 5.11
CA PRO A 184 9.15 0.49 5.47
C PRO A 184 10.66 0.48 5.76
N GLY A 185 11.35 1.61 5.51
CA GLY A 185 12.80 1.69 5.45
C GLY A 185 13.39 1.11 4.15
N TRP A 186 14.71 0.92 4.10
CA TRP A 186 15.40 0.34 2.94
C TRP A 186 15.43 -1.19 3.04
N VAL A 187 14.59 -1.84 2.23
CA VAL A 187 14.25 -3.27 2.34
C VAL A 187 14.80 -4.07 1.16
N ARG A 188 15.37 -5.25 1.42
CA ARG A 188 15.90 -6.19 0.42
C ARG A 188 14.77 -6.78 -0.42
N THR A 189 14.50 -6.11 -1.54
CA THR A 189 13.53 -6.46 -2.57
C THR A 189 14.15 -6.20 -3.93
N ASP A 190 13.47 -6.54 -5.01
CA ASP A 190 13.91 -6.16 -6.37
C ASP A 190 14.11 -4.65 -6.52
N MET A 191 13.31 -3.85 -5.83
CA MET A 191 13.40 -2.39 -5.84
C MET A 191 14.55 -1.87 -4.96
N GLY A 192 14.73 -2.43 -3.77
CA GLY A 192 15.73 -1.96 -2.81
C GLY A 192 17.14 -2.53 -3.03
N GLY A 193 17.25 -3.62 -3.80
CA GLY A 193 18.51 -4.30 -4.07
C GLY A 193 19.04 -5.12 -2.90
N ALA A 194 20.12 -5.86 -3.15
CA ALA A 194 20.73 -6.79 -2.18
C ALA A 194 21.39 -6.09 -0.98
N ASN A 195 21.83 -4.85 -1.19
CA ASN A 195 22.54 -4.06 -0.16
C ASN A 195 21.62 -3.39 0.86
N ALA A 196 20.31 -3.51 0.68
CA ALA A 196 19.36 -2.92 1.61
C ALA A 196 19.51 -3.51 3.02
N THR A 197 19.35 -2.66 4.01
CA THR A 197 19.67 -2.97 5.42
C THR A 197 18.60 -3.82 6.11
N ARG A 198 17.35 -3.75 5.65
CA ARG A 198 16.22 -4.47 6.27
C ARG A 198 15.84 -5.73 5.50
N SER A 199 15.43 -6.75 6.24
CA SER A 199 14.73 -7.90 5.64
C SER A 199 13.32 -7.50 5.21
N VAL A 200 12.68 -8.34 4.41
CA VAL A 200 11.29 -8.11 3.96
C VAL A 200 10.32 -8.17 5.15
N GLU A 201 10.58 -9.04 6.12
CA GLU A 201 9.81 -9.16 7.35
C GLU A 201 9.88 -7.85 8.16
N GLN A 202 11.08 -7.32 8.39
CA GLN A 202 11.27 -6.04 9.08
C GLN A 202 10.60 -4.86 8.36
N GLY A 203 10.60 -4.87 7.02
CA GLY A 203 9.91 -3.86 6.22
C GLY A 203 8.38 -3.96 6.32
N ALA A 204 7.85 -5.15 6.56
CA ALA A 204 6.42 -5.39 6.70
C ALA A 204 5.87 -5.01 8.09
N ASP A 205 6.69 -5.05 9.15
CA ASP A 205 6.23 -4.94 10.54
C ASP A 205 5.38 -3.69 10.81
N GLY A 206 5.85 -2.51 10.43
CA GLY A 206 5.12 -1.26 10.63
C GLY A 206 3.82 -1.19 9.83
N ILE A 207 3.80 -1.79 8.64
CA ILE A 207 2.62 -1.86 7.78
C ILE A 207 1.56 -2.76 8.42
N VAL A 208 1.97 -3.93 8.87
CA VAL A 208 1.09 -4.92 9.53
C VAL A 208 0.55 -4.38 10.85
N TRP A 209 1.39 -3.70 11.64
CA TRP A 209 0.96 -3.04 12.87
C TRP A 209 -0.12 -1.99 12.59
N LEU A 210 0.05 -1.11 11.61
CA LEU A 210 -0.97 -0.14 11.19
C LEU A 210 -2.26 -0.81 10.71
N ALA A 211 -2.13 -1.90 9.97
CA ALA A 211 -3.25 -2.64 9.41
C ALA A 211 -4.08 -3.39 10.46
N ALA A 212 -3.45 -3.92 11.52
CA ALA A 212 -4.08 -4.87 12.43
C ALA A 212 -4.20 -4.44 13.89
N GLU A 213 -3.29 -3.58 14.38
CA GLU A 213 -3.06 -3.39 15.82
C GLU A 213 -3.10 -1.93 16.27
N ALA A 214 -2.67 -0.98 15.42
CA ALA A 214 -2.58 0.43 15.77
C ALA A 214 -3.91 0.98 16.31
N PRO A 215 -3.91 1.96 17.23
CA PRO A 215 -5.13 2.60 17.69
C PRO A 215 -5.97 3.15 16.54
N GLN A 216 -7.31 2.98 16.59
CA GLN A 216 -8.21 3.43 15.51
C GLN A 216 -8.21 4.96 15.34
N ASN A 217 -7.92 5.71 16.40
CA ASN A 217 -7.80 7.17 16.36
C ASN A 217 -6.45 7.68 15.84
N LEU A 218 -5.49 6.79 15.55
CA LEU A 218 -4.25 7.15 14.87
C LEU A 218 -4.54 7.31 13.38
N THR A 219 -4.70 8.54 12.93
CA THR A 219 -5.05 8.88 11.55
C THR A 219 -4.34 10.16 11.09
N GLY A 220 -4.11 10.31 9.78
CA GLY A 220 -3.45 11.45 9.17
C GLY A 220 -1.98 11.58 9.60
N LYS A 221 -1.27 10.46 9.78
CA LYS A 221 0.12 10.45 10.24
C LYS A 221 1.03 9.76 9.24
N PHE A 222 2.30 10.16 9.27
CA PHE A 222 3.39 9.46 8.61
C PHE A 222 4.21 8.72 9.67
N LEU A 223 4.49 7.45 9.43
CA LEU A 223 5.13 6.60 10.44
C LEU A 223 6.32 5.82 9.87
N GLN A 224 7.27 5.53 10.75
CA GLN A 224 8.31 4.53 10.56
C GLN A 224 8.53 3.81 11.89
N ASP A 225 8.72 2.49 11.86
CA ASP A 225 8.97 1.67 13.06
C ASP A 225 7.91 1.91 14.16
N CYS A 226 6.63 1.97 13.77
CA CYS A 226 5.47 2.22 14.63
C CYS A 226 5.49 3.57 15.37
N LYS A 227 6.35 4.51 14.94
CA LYS A 227 6.47 5.86 15.49
C LYS A 227 6.09 6.91 14.44
N VAL A 228 5.43 7.97 14.89
CA VAL A 228 5.15 9.13 14.03
C VAL A 228 6.46 9.84 13.71
N ILE A 229 6.66 10.13 12.44
CA ILE A 229 7.79 10.91 11.92
C ILE A 229 7.26 12.15 11.19
N PRO A 230 8.08 13.20 10.97
CA PRO A 230 7.71 14.36 10.17
C PRO A 230 7.31 13.97 8.73
N TRP A 231 6.50 14.86 8.11
CA TRP A 231 6.14 14.76 6.70
C TRP A 231 7.29 15.19 5.77
#